data_621ce350aa6c47e327f3dc245aa66acb
#
_entry.id   621ce350aa6c47e327f3dc245aa66acb
#
_cell.length_a   1.000
_cell.length_b   1.000
_cell.length_c   1.000
_cell.angle_alpha   90.00
_cell.angle_beta   90.00
_cell.angle_gamma   90.00
#
_symmetry.space_group_name_H-M   'P 1'
#
loop_
_entity.id
_entity.type
_entity.pdbx_description
1 polymer ?
#
loop_
_entity_poly.entity_id
_entity_poly.type
_entity_poly.pdbx_seq_one_letter_code
_entity_poly.pdbx_strand_id
1 'polypeptide(L)'
;AWGNSNTDKLISILAEADAKATFFVTGEFADKYADDIKKLSDAGHEIANHSDKHPHIKGMNVNDLIADTKECSRKIKMITGNAPTLYRAPYGEYDDKAVTTLFGMGMSVIQWSKDSIDWDKPTPETIIERTTKNISGGSILLFHNDLENTTQALPTVLKSLKEQGFELCTVSELLLEGDYTIDSNGTMMPKSKATVNPIIYSDNHDANLAFE
;
A
#
# COMPACT_ATOMS: atom_id res chain seq x y z
N ALA A 1 -5.82 -5.37 6.22
CA ALA A 1 -6.30 -4.83 7.50
C ALA A 1 -7.06 -5.91 8.26
N TRP A 2 -6.75 -6.10 9.54
CA TRP A 2 -7.26 -7.21 10.35
C TRP A 2 -8.23 -6.76 11.45
N GLY A 3 -7.92 -5.67 12.14
CA GLY A 3 -8.72 -5.06 13.20
C GLY A 3 -8.86 -3.56 13.01
N ASN A 4 -9.73 -2.92 13.81
CA ASN A 4 -9.99 -1.49 13.68
C ASN A 4 -9.62 -0.68 14.93
N SER A 5 -8.95 -1.30 15.90
CA SER A 5 -8.66 -0.68 17.21
C SER A 5 -7.82 0.61 17.10
N ASN A 6 -7.07 0.77 16.04
CA ASN A 6 -6.16 1.90 15.82
C ASN A 6 -6.57 2.83 14.67
N THR A 7 -7.72 2.64 14.02
CA THR A 7 -8.10 3.44 12.84
C THR A 7 -8.07 4.95 13.11
N ASP A 8 -8.76 5.42 14.13
CA ASP A 8 -8.79 6.85 14.46
C ASP A 8 -7.40 7.38 14.87
N LYS A 9 -6.61 6.56 15.57
CA LYS A 9 -5.23 6.89 15.96
C LYS A 9 -4.30 7.00 14.74
N LEU A 10 -4.40 6.09 13.78
CA LEU A 10 -3.63 6.14 12.53
C LEU A 10 -3.98 7.38 11.71
N ILE A 11 -5.28 7.71 11.56
CA ILE A 11 -5.73 8.91 10.87
C ILE A 11 -5.11 10.16 11.52
N SER A 12 -5.13 10.25 12.85
CA SER A 12 -4.55 11.38 13.58
C SER A 12 -3.04 11.49 13.37
N ILE A 13 -2.31 10.38 13.50
CA ILE A 13 -0.84 10.34 13.32
C ILE A 13 -0.46 10.76 11.89
N LEU A 14 -1.16 10.25 10.88
CA LEU A 14 -0.90 10.59 9.48
C LEU A 14 -1.24 12.05 9.18
N ALA A 15 -2.34 12.56 9.73
CA ALA A 15 -2.74 13.96 9.58
C ALA A 15 -1.74 14.93 10.23
N GLU A 16 -1.26 14.65 11.45
CA GLU A 16 -0.24 15.45 12.14
C GLU A 16 1.07 15.52 11.35
N ALA A 17 1.39 14.45 10.63
CA ALA A 17 2.56 14.40 9.76
C ALA A 17 2.30 14.93 8.35
N ASP A 18 1.10 15.39 8.02
CA ASP A 18 0.69 15.74 6.64
C ASP A 18 1.13 14.64 5.65
N ALA A 19 0.73 13.42 5.93
CA ALA A 19 1.09 12.23 5.17
C ALA A 19 -0.17 11.52 4.66
N LYS A 20 -0.07 10.94 3.46
CA LYS A 20 -1.10 10.04 2.93
C LYS A 20 -0.56 8.62 2.88
N ALA A 21 -1.48 7.67 2.92
CA ALA A 21 -1.15 6.25 2.91
C ALA A 21 -2.16 5.47 2.07
N THR A 22 -1.78 4.27 1.65
CA THR A 22 -2.64 3.32 0.97
C THR A 22 -2.98 2.16 1.90
N PHE A 23 -4.26 1.92 2.12
CA PHE A 23 -4.76 0.83 2.95
C PHE A 23 -5.28 -0.30 2.06
N PHE A 24 -4.56 -1.42 2.06
CA PHE A 24 -4.99 -2.63 1.38
C PHE A 24 -5.91 -3.41 2.31
N VAL A 25 -7.20 -3.40 2.01
CA VAL A 25 -8.24 -3.98 2.88
C VAL A 25 -8.83 -5.25 2.28
N THR A 26 -9.14 -6.21 3.15
CA THR A 26 -9.86 -7.42 2.72
C THR A 26 -11.36 -7.17 2.64
N GLY A 27 -12.07 -7.99 1.87
CA GLY A 27 -13.52 -7.93 1.84
C GLY A 27 -14.16 -8.30 3.19
N GLU A 28 -13.52 -9.19 3.96
CA GLU A 28 -13.97 -9.49 5.33
C GLU A 28 -13.81 -8.29 6.27
N PHE A 29 -12.75 -7.50 6.11
CA PHE A 29 -12.59 -6.24 6.85
C PHE A 29 -13.66 -5.24 6.43
N ALA A 30 -13.96 -5.15 5.13
CA ALA A 30 -14.99 -4.26 4.60
C ALA A 30 -16.40 -4.62 5.12
N ASP A 31 -16.71 -5.91 5.27
CA ASP A 31 -17.98 -6.35 5.84
C ASP A 31 -18.13 -5.98 7.33
N LYS A 32 -17.03 -6.00 8.08
CA LYS A 32 -17.05 -5.77 9.54
C LYS A 32 -16.88 -4.31 9.92
N TYR A 33 -16.09 -3.55 9.15
CA TYR A 33 -15.58 -2.24 9.54
C TYR A 33 -15.75 -1.20 8.41
N ALA A 34 -16.92 -1.21 7.75
CA ALA A 34 -17.24 -0.28 6.66
C ALA A 34 -17.07 1.20 7.07
N ASP A 35 -17.47 1.56 8.28
CA ASP A 35 -17.35 2.93 8.79
C ASP A 35 -15.88 3.36 8.93
N ASP A 36 -14.98 2.45 9.32
CA ASP A 36 -13.55 2.74 9.44
C ASP A 36 -12.90 2.93 8.06
N ILE A 37 -13.28 2.10 7.06
CA ILE A 37 -12.86 2.33 5.66
C ILE A 37 -13.36 3.69 5.17
N LYS A 38 -14.59 4.05 5.48
CA LYS A 38 -15.16 5.35 5.10
C LYS A 38 -14.37 6.50 5.72
N LYS A 39 -14.03 6.42 7.02
CA LYS A 39 -13.19 7.41 7.71
C LYS A 39 -11.83 7.56 7.05
N LEU A 40 -11.14 6.45 6.75
CA LEU A 40 -9.85 6.46 6.06
C LEU A 40 -9.94 7.13 4.69
N SER A 41 -10.96 6.78 3.90
CA SER A 41 -11.20 7.38 2.59
C SER A 41 -11.53 8.86 2.69
N ASP A 42 -12.39 9.28 3.64
CA ASP A 42 -12.76 10.69 3.85
C ASP A 42 -11.58 11.53 4.35
N ALA A 43 -10.61 10.91 5.05
CA ALA A 43 -9.35 11.54 5.43
C ALA A 43 -8.36 11.67 4.26
N GLY A 44 -8.73 11.20 3.06
CA GLY A 44 -7.92 11.31 1.84
C GLY A 44 -6.87 10.22 1.69
N HIS A 45 -7.00 9.11 2.43
CA HIS A 45 -6.16 7.93 2.21
C HIS A 45 -6.72 7.07 1.06
N GLU A 46 -5.83 6.37 0.37
CA GLU A 46 -6.21 5.45 -0.68
C GLU A 46 -6.65 4.11 -0.10
N ILE A 47 -7.76 3.56 -0.63
CA ILE A 47 -8.27 2.25 -0.25
C ILE A 47 -8.07 1.29 -1.42
N ALA A 48 -7.34 0.21 -1.20
CA ALA A 48 -6.94 -0.76 -2.21
C ALA A 48 -7.34 -2.20 -1.84
N ASN A 49 -7.29 -3.09 -2.81
CA ASN A 49 -7.78 -4.47 -2.69
C ASN A 49 -6.70 -5.40 -2.11
N HIS A 50 -7.07 -6.16 -1.06
CA HIS A 50 -6.24 -7.20 -0.47
C HIS A 50 -6.95 -8.57 -0.47
N SER A 51 -7.67 -8.90 -1.55
CA SER A 51 -8.57 -10.05 -1.68
C SER A 51 -9.84 -9.97 -0.82
N ASP A 52 -10.81 -10.83 -1.06
CA ASP A 52 -12.01 -10.90 -0.23
C ASP A 52 -11.76 -11.66 1.08
N LYS A 53 -11.11 -12.82 1.01
CA LYS A 53 -10.95 -13.78 2.13
C LYS A 53 -9.51 -14.09 2.52
N HIS A 54 -8.55 -13.33 2.00
CA HIS A 54 -7.11 -13.51 2.27
C HIS A 54 -6.58 -14.93 1.96
N PRO A 55 -6.92 -15.54 0.82
CA PRO A 55 -6.42 -16.86 0.45
C PRO A 55 -4.98 -16.82 -0.08
N HIS A 56 -4.33 -17.98 -0.12
CA HIS A 56 -3.14 -18.15 -0.92
C HIS A 56 -3.49 -18.11 -2.41
N ILE A 57 -3.03 -17.06 -3.12
CA ILE A 57 -3.40 -16.88 -4.54
C ILE A 57 -2.45 -17.60 -5.50
N LYS A 58 -1.23 -17.94 -5.06
CA LYS A 58 -0.28 -18.71 -5.86
C LYS A 58 -0.84 -20.10 -6.16
N GLY A 59 -0.96 -20.42 -7.46
CA GLY A 59 -1.57 -21.68 -7.91
C GLY A 59 -3.10 -21.72 -7.85
N MET A 60 -3.77 -20.65 -7.41
CA MET A 60 -5.23 -20.55 -7.35
C MET A 60 -5.86 -20.70 -8.75
N ASN A 61 -7.10 -21.20 -8.81
CA ASN A 61 -7.86 -21.22 -10.05
C ASN A 61 -8.17 -19.79 -10.50
N VAL A 62 -8.06 -19.51 -11.80
CA VAL A 62 -8.27 -18.17 -12.37
C VAL A 62 -9.67 -17.64 -12.08
N ASN A 63 -10.71 -18.46 -12.19
CA ASN A 63 -12.08 -18.02 -11.94
C ASN A 63 -12.30 -17.68 -10.46
N ASP A 64 -11.67 -18.42 -9.55
CA ASP A 64 -11.75 -18.17 -8.12
C ASP A 64 -11.02 -16.87 -7.75
N LEU A 65 -9.83 -16.63 -8.32
CA LEU A 65 -9.08 -15.38 -8.15
C LEU A 65 -9.90 -14.17 -8.66
N ILE A 66 -10.51 -14.30 -9.85
CA ILE A 66 -11.36 -13.23 -10.41
C ILE A 66 -12.57 -12.97 -9.51
N ALA A 67 -13.24 -14.03 -9.03
CA ALA A 67 -14.42 -13.88 -8.17
C ALA A 67 -14.07 -13.22 -6.83
N ASP A 68 -13.00 -13.67 -6.16
CA ASP A 68 -12.53 -13.12 -4.91
C ASP A 68 -12.13 -11.63 -5.07
N THR A 69 -11.32 -11.31 -6.08
CA THR A 69 -10.89 -9.93 -6.36
C THR A 69 -12.07 -8.99 -6.67
N LYS A 70 -13.04 -9.46 -7.46
CA LYS A 70 -14.24 -8.67 -7.80
C LYS A 70 -15.11 -8.41 -6.58
N GLU A 71 -15.28 -9.40 -5.71
CA GLU A 71 -16.12 -9.25 -4.53
C GLU A 71 -15.52 -8.23 -3.55
N CYS A 72 -14.23 -8.30 -3.27
CA CYS A 72 -13.55 -7.28 -2.47
C CYS A 72 -13.67 -5.89 -3.11
N SER A 73 -13.40 -5.77 -4.42
CA SER A 73 -13.51 -4.48 -5.13
C SER A 73 -14.94 -3.92 -5.08
N ARG A 74 -15.96 -4.76 -5.19
CA ARG A 74 -17.37 -4.37 -5.08
C ARG A 74 -17.67 -3.77 -3.70
N LYS A 75 -17.22 -4.44 -2.63
CA LYS A 75 -17.40 -3.97 -1.25
C LYS A 75 -16.72 -2.63 -1.02
N ILE A 76 -15.45 -2.49 -1.43
CA ILE A 76 -14.71 -1.22 -1.34
C ILE A 76 -15.45 -0.11 -2.08
N LYS A 77 -15.88 -0.37 -3.32
CA LYS A 77 -16.62 0.63 -4.11
C LYS A 77 -17.92 1.05 -3.46
N MET A 78 -18.65 0.12 -2.84
CA MET A 78 -19.91 0.45 -2.13
C MET A 78 -19.67 1.40 -0.95
N ILE A 79 -18.53 1.30 -0.27
CA ILE A 79 -18.20 2.11 0.90
C ILE A 79 -17.62 3.47 0.49
N THR A 80 -16.67 3.46 -0.46
CA THR A 80 -15.88 4.65 -0.81
C THR A 80 -16.42 5.42 -2.01
N GLY A 81 -17.28 4.80 -2.82
CA GLY A 81 -17.72 5.32 -4.12
C GLY A 81 -16.74 5.01 -5.28
N ASN A 82 -15.49 4.63 -4.99
CA ASN A 82 -14.42 4.40 -5.97
C ASN A 82 -14.04 2.91 -6.04
N ALA A 83 -13.89 2.40 -7.26
CA ALA A 83 -13.36 1.04 -7.45
C ALA A 83 -11.82 1.08 -7.30
N PRO A 84 -11.23 0.16 -6.51
CA PRO A 84 -9.77 0.09 -6.39
C PRO A 84 -9.14 -0.39 -7.70
N THR A 85 -7.96 0.14 -8.02
CA THR A 85 -7.13 -0.26 -9.17
C THR A 85 -5.84 -0.96 -8.74
N LEU A 86 -5.56 -0.97 -7.44
CA LEU A 86 -4.39 -1.62 -6.86
C LEU A 86 -4.81 -2.90 -6.14
N TYR A 87 -3.96 -3.91 -6.26
CA TYR A 87 -4.12 -5.19 -5.59
C TYR A 87 -2.81 -5.57 -4.88
N ARG A 88 -2.89 -5.95 -3.63
CA ARG A 88 -1.76 -6.59 -2.93
C ARG A 88 -2.11 -8.04 -2.64
N ALA A 89 -1.21 -8.93 -3.02
CA ALA A 89 -1.41 -10.36 -2.81
C ALA A 89 -1.30 -10.71 -1.32
N PRO A 90 -2.25 -11.48 -0.75
CA PRO A 90 -2.10 -12.06 0.56
C PRO A 90 -0.75 -12.79 0.71
N TYR A 91 -0.10 -12.64 1.85
CA TYR A 91 1.23 -13.21 2.15
C TYR A 91 2.35 -12.74 1.21
N GLY A 92 2.11 -11.76 0.33
CA GLY A 92 3.05 -11.36 -0.73
C GLY A 92 3.28 -12.41 -1.80
N GLU A 93 2.46 -13.46 -1.86
CA GLU A 93 2.61 -14.59 -2.77
C GLU A 93 1.93 -14.34 -4.11
N TYR A 94 2.65 -14.60 -5.20
CA TYR A 94 2.09 -14.51 -6.54
C TYR A 94 2.79 -15.50 -7.50
N ASP A 95 2.21 -15.71 -8.65
CA ASP A 95 2.81 -16.37 -9.82
C ASP A 95 2.40 -15.59 -11.10
N ASP A 96 3.00 -15.93 -12.23
CA ASP A 96 2.76 -15.26 -13.51
C ASP A 96 1.28 -15.31 -13.91
N LYS A 97 0.60 -16.41 -13.59
CA LYS A 97 -0.81 -16.61 -13.89
C LYS A 97 -1.67 -15.63 -13.07
N ALA A 98 -1.40 -15.49 -11.78
CA ALA A 98 -2.11 -14.57 -10.91
C ALA A 98 -1.88 -13.12 -11.35
N VAL A 99 -0.62 -12.71 -11.59
CA VAL A 99 -0.27 -11.36 -12.05
C VAL A 99 -0.95 -11.04 -13.38
N THR A 100 -0.86 -11.95 -14.39
CA THR A 100 -1.49 -11.77 -15.69
C THR A 100 -3.00 -11.64 -15.60
N THR A 101 -3.62 -12.46 -14.72
CA THR A 101 -5.08 -12.40 -14.49
C THR A 101 -5.49 -11.06 -13.89
N LEU A 102 -4.80 -10.62 -12.84
CA LEU A 102 -5.09 -9.34 -12.16
C LEU A 102 -4.85 -8.15 -13.10
N PHE A 103 -3.77 -8.17 -13.87
CA PHE A 103 -3.51 -7.16 -14.89
C PHE A 103 -4.62 -7.10 -15.95
N GLY A 104 -5.10 -8.26 -16.42
CA GLY A 104 -6.24 -8.36 -17.34
C GLY A 104 -7.57 -7.83 -16.76
N MET A 105 -7.66 -7.70 -15.43
CA MET A 105 -8.78 -7.07 -14.72
C MET A 105 -8.58 -5.56 -14.50
N GLY A 106 -7.48 -4.98 -14.98
CA GLY A 106 -7.12 -3.58 -14.76
C GLY A 106 -6.53 -3.28 -13.38
N MET A 107 -6.00 -4.31 -12.69
CA MET A 107 -5.35 -4.17 -11.38
C MET A 107 -3.83 -4.12 -11.51
N SER A 108 -3.20 -3.16 -10.83
CA SER A 108 -1.76 -3.17 -10.61
C SER A 108 -1.43 -3.98 -9.36
N VAL A 109 -0.54 -4.97 -9.49
CA VAL A 109 -0.12 -5.82 -8.35
C VAL A 109 1.04 -5.16 -7.65
N ILE A 110 0.85 -4.82 -6.37
CA ILE A 110 1.77 -4.01 -5.58
C ILE A 110 2.46 -4.87 -4.51
N GLN A 111 3.78 -4.83 -4.50
CA GLN A 111 4.63 -5.38 -3.45
C GLN A 111 5.16 -4.25 -2.54
N TRP A 112 6.20 -4.50 -1.79
CA TRP A 112 6.88 -3.53 -0.94
C TRP A 112 8.40 -3.71 -1.01
N SER A 113 9.13 -2.65 -0.71
CA SER A 113 10.59 -2.65 -0.68
C SER A 113 11.14 -2.70 0.75
N LYS A 114 10.33 -2.33 1.73
CA LYS A 114 10.66 -2.37 3.15
C LYS A 114 9.53 -2.98 3.97
N ASP A 115 9.87 -3.97 4.75
CA ASP A 115 8.95 -4.63 5.66
C ASP A 115 9.27 -4.22 7.10
N SER A 116 8.29 -3.69 7.82
CA SER A 116 8.41 -3.39 9.25
C SER A 116 8.53 -4.65 10.09
N ILE A 117 7.96 -5.76 9.60
CA ILE A 117 7.77 -7.03 10.32
C ILE A 117 7.10 -6.76 11.68
N ASP A 118 6.17 -5.81 11.73
CA ASP A 118 5.48 -5.39 12.95
C ASP A 118 4.53 -6.47 13.48
N TRP A 119 4.05 -7.35 12.61
CA TRP A 119 3.23 -8.52 12.95
C TRP A 119 3.93 -9.51 13.90
N ASP A 120 5.26 -9.56 13.92
CA ASP A 120 6.07 -10.36 14.86
C ASP A 120 6.28 -9.64 16.20
N LYS A 121 5.58 -8.55 16.43
CA LYS A 121 5.56 -7.75 17.66
C LYS A 121 6.96 -7.29 18.15
N PRO A 122 7.83 -6.78 17.27
CA PRO A 122 9.10 -6.20 17.66
C PRO A 122 8.87 -4.93 18.50
N THR A 123 9.95 -4.40 19.10
CA THR A 123 9.85 -3.10 19.76
C THR A 123 9.64 -1.97 18.76
N PRO A 124 9.06 -0.83 19.15
CA PRO A 124 8.93 0.34 18.28
C PRO A 124 10.25 0.79 17.67
N GLU A 125 11.36 0.72 18.43
CA GLU A 125 12.71 1.09 17.95
C GLU A 125 13.16 0.17 16.79
N THR A 126 12.84 -1.11 16.87
CA THR A 126 13.14 -2.07 15.79
C THR A 126 12.35 -1.76 14.52
N ILE A 127 11.07 -1.39 14.66
CA ILE A 127 10.23 -0.95 13.53
C ILE A 127 10.84 0.30 12.90
N ILE A 128 11.18 1.32 13.72
CA ILE A 128 11.79 2.56 13.26
C ILE A 128 13.07 2.26 12.47
N GLU A 129 13.96 1.44 13.02
CA GLU A 129 15.21 1.09 12.35
C GLU A 129 14.99 0.43 10.99
N ARG A 130 14.07 -0.55 10.90
CA ARG A 130 13.78 -1.28 9.65
C ARG A 130 13.19 -0.39 8.58
N THR A 131 12.41 0.62 8.95
CA THR A 131 11.62 1.43 8.03
C THR A 131 12.19 2.82 7.75
N THR A 132 13.29 3.21 8.40
CA THR A 132 13.95 4.50 8.17
C THR A 132 15.37 4.41 7.63
N LYS A 133 16.00 3.22 7.68
CA LYS A 133 17.35 3.00 7.15
C LYS A 133 17.34 2.50 5.71
N ASN A 134 18.25 3.02 4.90
CA ASN A 134 18.44 2.61 3.51
C ASN A 134 17.13 2.72 2.69
N ILE A 135 16.40 3.81 2.86
CA ILE A 135 15.24 4.20 2.06
C ILE A 135 15.72 4.95 0.82
N SER A 136 15.02 4.78 -0.28
CA SER A 136 15.23 5.52 -1.52
C SER A 136 13.90 6.01 -2.06
N GLY A 137 13.91 7.00 -2.94
CA GLY A 137 12.72 7.41 -3.68
C GLY A 137 12.06 6.22 -4.36
N GLY A 138 10.75 6.16 -4.36
CA GLY A 138 9.98 5.02 -4.85
C GLY A 138 9.81 3.86 -3.85
N SER A 139 10.31 3.98 -2.62
CA SER A 139 10.16 2.93 -1.60
C SER A 139 8.72 2.82 -1.12
N ILE A 140 8.22 1.58 -1.02
CA ILE A 140 6.94 1.24 -0.40
C ILE A 140 7.22 0.50 0.91
N LEU A 141 6.71 1.04 2.02
CA LEU A 141 6.89 0.53 3.37
C LEU A 141 5.64 -0.20 3.84
N LEU A 142 5.77 -1.46 4.24
CA LEU A 142 4.67 -2.28 4.74
C LEU A 142 4.50 -2.17 6.25
N PHE A 143 3.26 -1.94 6.68
CA PHE A 143 2.80 -1.95 8.08
C PHE A 143 1.45 -2.66 8.20
N HIS A 144 1.08 -3.06 9.42
CA HIS A 144 -0.25 -3.59 9.73
C HIS A 144 -1.02 -2.61 10.65
N ASN A 145 -2.32 -2.47 10.41
CA ASN A 145 -3.13 -1.37 10.95
C ASN A 145 -3.56 -1.54 12.42
N ASP A 146 -3.62 -2.73 12.95
CA ASP A 146 -4.20 -3.02 14.29
C ASP A 146 -3.17 -3.31 15.39
N LEU A 147 -1.90 -3.02 15.14
CA LEU A 147 -0.80 -3.29 16.05
C LEU A 147 -0.40 -2.03 16.83
N GLU A 148 -0.35 -2.15 18.15
CA GLU A 148 0.01 -1.03 19.05
C GLU A 148 1.47 -0.59 18.87
N ASN A 149 2.40 -1.53 18.69
CA ASN A 149 3.81 -1.23 18.42
C ASN A 149 4.00 -0.40 17.13
N THR A 150 3.18 -0.63 16.11
CA THR A 150 3.15 0.15 14.87
C THR A 150 2.73 1.59 15.16
N THR A 151 1.63 1.79 15.87
CA THR A 151 1.16 3.16 16.20
C THR A 151 2.11 3.90 17.13
N GLN A 152 2.90 3.20 17.94
CA GLN A 152 3.94 3.80 18.78
C GLN A 152 5.16 4.22 17.96
N ALA A 153 5.55 3.43 16.97
CA ALA A 153 6.71 3.71 16.12
C ALA A 153 6.43 4.79 15.06
N LEU A 154 5.22 4.80 14.51
CA LEU A 154 4.86 5.55 13.31
C LEU A 154 5.15 7.07 13.39
N PRO A 155 4.88 7.80 14.48
CA PRO A 155 5.22 9.22 14.57
C PRO A 155 6.71 9.49 14.33
N THR A 156 7.59 8.66 14.90
CA THR A 156 9.04 8.79 14.72
C THR A 156 9.47 8.40 13.31
N VAL A 157 8.84 7.35 12.73
CA VAL A 157 9.10 6.95 11.34
C VAL A 157 8.77 8.08 10.39
N LEU A 158 7.56 8.65 10.47
CA LEU A 158 7.10 9.75 9.60
C LEU A 158 8.01 10.97 9.71
N LYS A 159 8.33 11.37 10.94
CA LYS A 159 9.26 12.47 11.21
C LYS A 159 10.62 12.21 10.56
N SER A 160 11.21 11.05 10.79
CA SER A 160 12.52 10.69 10.26
C SER A 160 12.56 10.68 8.73
N LEU A 161 11.51 10.17 8.07
CA LEU A 161 11.42 10.17 6.62
C LEU A 161 11.32 11.59 6.06
N LYS A 162 10.52 12.46 6.67
CA LYS A 162 10.43 13.87 6.27
C LYS A 162 11.74 14.63 6.51
N GLU A 163 12.44 14.37 7.59
CA GLU A 163 13.77 14.95 7.86
C GLU A 163 14.83 14.48 6.85
N GLN A 164 14.66 13.30 6.26
CA GLN A 164 15.48 12.81 5.15
C GLN A 164 15.06 13.38 3.78
N GLY A 165 14.00 14.18 3.72
CA GLY A 165 13.52 14.84 2.50
C GLY A 165 12.50 14.05 1.69
N PHE A 166 11.94 12.96 2.22
CA PHE A 166 10.90 12.21 1.53
C PHE A 166 9.53 12.87 1.64
N GLU A 167 8.78 12.89 0.53
CA GLU A 167 7.35 13.12 0.52
C GLU A 167 6.62 11.79 0.75
N LEU A 168 5.51 11.84 1.51
CA LEU A 168 4.74 10.67 1.90
C LEU A 168 3.39 10.70 1.19
N CYS A 169 3.25 9.92 0.14
CA CYS A 169 2.12 9.91 -0.78
C CYS A 169 1.39 8.56 -0.82
N THR A 170 0.30 8.46 -1.54
CA THR A 170 -0.38 7.18 -1.81
C THR A 170 0.39 6.35 -2.85
N VAL A 171 0.12 5.03 -2.92
CA VAL A 171 0.77 4.18 -3.93
C VAL A 171 0.41 4.63 -5.33
N SER A 172 -0.83 5.03 -5.59
CA SER A 172 -1.22 5.51 -6.92
C SER A 172 -0.47 6.77 -7.35
N GLU A 173 -0.18 7.68 -6.41
CA GLU A 173 0.64 8.88 -6.68
C GLU A 173 2.11 8.53 -6.93
N LEU A 174 2.61 7.43 -6.35
CA LEU A 174 3.98 6.96 -6.52
C LEU A 174 4.22 6.27 -7.86
N LEU A 175 3.21 5.61 -8.44
CA LEU A 175 3.37 4.84 -9.66
C LEU A 175 3.69 5.75 -10.86
N LEU A 176 4.62 5.29 -11.71
CA LEU A 176 4.97 6.02 -12.92
C LEU A 176 3.81 6.06 -13.90
N GLU A 177 3.54 7.23 -14.45
CA GLU A 177 2.64 7.40 -15.57
C GLU A 177 3.37 7.22 -16.92
N GLY A 178 2.64 6.77 -17.95
CA GLY A 178 3.18 6.60 -19.31
C GLY A 178 3.91 5.27 -19.52
N ASP A 179 4.92 5.26 -20.39
CA ASP A 179 5.64 4.04 -20.77
C ASP A 179 6.73 3.68 -19.76
N TYR A 180 6.60 2.53 -19.14
CA TYR A 180 7.58 1.96 -18.20
C TYR A 180 7.86 0.49 -18.50
N THR A 181 8.91 -0.03 -17.90
CA THR A 181 9.21 -1.46 -17.76
C THR A 181 9.24 -1.82 -16.29
N ILE A 182 9.00 -3.08 -15.96
CA ILE A 182 9.22 -3.61 -14.62
C ILE A 182 10.45 -4.52 -14.71
N ASP A 183 11.45 -4.26 -13.87
CA ASP A 183 12.65 -5.10 -13.82
C ASP A 183 12.40 -6.43 -13.07
N SER A 184 13.42 -7.28 -12.99
CA SER A 184 13.33 -8.58 -12.29
C SER A 184 13.09 -8.48 -10.78
N ASN A 185 13.26 -7.29 -10.20
CA ASN A 185 13.02 -7.02 -8.78
C ASN A 185 11.64 -6.40 -8.54
N GLY A 186 10.84 -6.21 -9.61
CA GLY A 186 9.53 -5.57 -9.52
C GLY A 186 9.57 -4.03 -9.53
N THR A 187 10.72 -3.41 -9.81
CA THR A 187 10.86 -1.96 -9.83
C THR A 187 10.37 -1.40 -11.18
N MET A 188 9.50 -0.36 -11.11
CA MET A 188 9.08 0.37 -12.29
C MET A 188 10.20 1.29 -12.78
N MET A 189 10.55 1.16 -14.06
CA MET A 189 11.60 1.93 -14.72
C MET A 189 11.02 2.65 -15.95
N PRO A 190 11.20 3.96 -16.13
CA PRO A 190 10.74 4.65 -17.31
C PRO A 190 11.43 4.11 -18.58
N LYS A 191 10.66 3.88 -19.65
CA LYS A 191 11.16 3.25 -20.90
C LYS A 191 12.11 4.12 -21.72
N SER A 192 12.07 5.43 -21.59
CA SER A 192 12.97 6.31 -22.32
C SER A 192 13.41 7.49 -21.46
N LYS A 193 14.69 7.85 -21.60
CA LYS A 193 15.10 9.25 -21.60
C LYS A 193 14.60 9.91 -22.90
N ALA A 194 13.29 9.89 -23.17
CA ALA A 194 12.73 10.87 -24.07
C ALA A 194 13.11 12.20 -23.44
N THR A 195 13.72 13.08 -24.23
CA THR A 195 14.01 14.47 -23.93
C THR A 195 12.82 15.09 -23.18
N VAL A 196 12.76 14.80 -21.91
CA VAL A 196 12.00 15.59 -20.97
C VAL A 196 12.81 16.87 -20.91
N ASN A 197 12.27 17.98 -21.39
CA ASN A 197 12.66 19.27 -20.85
C ASN A 197 12.94 19.03 -19.37
N PRO A 198 14.05 19.56 -18.82
CA PRO A 198 14.32 19.43 -17.40
C PRO A 198 13.27 20.27 -16.65
N ILE A 199 12.05 19.79 -16.63
CA ILE A 199 11.17 19.98 -15.52
C ILE A 199 11.81 19.08 -14.48
N ILE A 200 12.81 19.67 -13.85
CA ILE A 200 13.28 19.39 -12.52
C ILE A 200 12.64 18.10 -12.01
N TYR A 201 13.29 16.96 -12.31
CA TYR A 201 13.40 15.97 -11.30
C TYR A 201 14.26 16.68 -10.22
N SER A 202 13.64 17.52 -9.41
CA SER A 202 14.08 17.67 -8.04
C SER A 202 14.18 16.22 -7.58
N ASP A 203 15.25 15.89 -6.88
CA ASP A 203 15.42 14.61 -6.23
C ASP A 203 14.21 14.40 -5.28
N ASN A 204 13.03 14.14 -5.85
CA ASN A 204 11.81 13.85 -5.11
C ASN A 204 12.02 12.48 -4.53
N HIS A 205 12.39 12.47 -3.28
CA HIS A 205 12.48 11.31 -2.45
C HIS A 205 11.06 10.96 -1.96
N ASP A 206 10.22 10.47 -2.87
CA ASP A 206 8.88 10.03 -2.49
C ASP A 206 8.97 8.65 -1.83
N ALA A 207 8.44 8.52 -0.65
CA ALA A 207 8.27 7.25 0.04
C ALA A 207 6.78 7.03 0.34
N ASN A 208 6.31 5.81 0.20
CA ASN A 208 4.92 5.46 0.42
C ASN A 208 4.75 4.63 1.69
N LEU A 209 3.67 4.91 2.43
CA LEU A 209 3.20 4.12 3.54
C LEU A 209 2.04 3.26 3.08
N ALA A 210 2.18 1.95 3.21
CA ALA A 210 1.14 1.00 2.89
C ALA A 210 0.78 0.18 4.13
N PHE A 211 -0.51 0.10 4.44
CA PHE A 211 -1.06 -0.65 5.56
C PHE A 211 -1.87 -1.84 5.07
N GLU A 212 -1.72 -2.95 5.77
CA GLU A 212 -2.55 -4.15 5.67
C GLU A 212 -3.31 -4.42 6.95
#